data_81f721c9db5aa9983adc50132c5b56b6
#
_entry.id   81f721c9db5aa9983adc50132c5b56b6
#
_cell.length_a   1.000
_cell.length_b   1.000
_cell.length_c   1.000
_cell.angle_alpha   90.00
_cell.angle_beta   90.00
_cell.angle_gamma   90.00
#
_symmetry.space_group_name_H-M   'P 1'
#
loop_
_entity.id
_entity.type
_entity.pdbx_description
1 polymer ?
#
loop_
_entity_poly.entity_id
_entity_poly.type
_entity_poly.pdbx_seq_one_letter_code
_entity_poly.pdbx_strand_id
1 'polypeptide(L)'
;MIVEQYFEDYEIGFTRRTMGRTITEADIVIHAGQTGDFFPHHMDAEWCATQDFKQRVAHGTLILSVAVGMTATTINPHAMSYGYDKVRFVKPVFINDTITVEAKIVDKRDHPKRASHGIVSELVTVTKQTGETVLACEHIYLVARKPMTA
;
A
#
# COMPACT_ATOMS: atom_id res chain seq x y z
N MET A 1 3.37 8.74 15.54
CA MET A 1 2.39 9.56 16.28
C MET A 1 1.14 8.71 16.50
N ILE A 2 0.56 8.77 17.71
CA ILE A 2 -0.74 8.13 18.00
C ILE A 2 -1.81 9.19 17.75
N VAL A 3 -2.86 8.83 17.02
CA VAL A 3 -4.05 9.63 16.78
C VAL A 3 -5.27 8.82 17.18
N GLU A 4 -6.28 9.46 17.76
CA GLU A 4 -7.53 8.80 18.11
C GLU A 4 -8.61 9.30 17.15
N GLN A 5 -8.82 8.55 16.08
CA GLN A 5 -9.83 8.83 15.05
C GLN A 5 -10.88 7.74 15.05
N TYR A 6 -12.12 8.12 15.29
CA TYR A 6 -13.27 7.25 15.15
C TYR A 6 -13.86 7.30 13.73
N PHE A 7 -14.77 6.42 13.41
CA PHE A 7 -15.40 6.37 12.08
C PHE A 7 -16.00 7.72 11.66
N GLU A 8 -16.59 8.44 12.59
CA GLU A 8 -17.22 9.75 12.34
C GLU A 8 -16.21 10.81 11.91
N ASP A 9 -14.95 10.70 12.36
CA ASP A 9 -13.89 11.70 12.13
C ASP A 9 -13.22 11.56 10.74
N TYR A 10 -13.50 10.49 10.00
CA TYR A 10 -12.97 10.32 8.65
C TYR A 10 -13.76 11.16 7.65
N GLU A 11 -13.07 11.82 6.73
CA GLU A 11 -13.65 12.68 5.70
C GLU A 11 -13.35 12.15 4.31
N ILE A 12 -14.39 11.95 3.49
CA ILE A 12 -14.23 11.57 2.07
C ILE A 12 -13.49 12.69 1.35
N GLY A 13 -12.47 12.33 0.58
CA GLY A 13 -11.60 13.27 -0.13
C GLY A 13 -10.32 13.64 0.62
N PHE A 14 -10.22 13.35 1.93
CA PHE A 14 -8.98 13.56 2.64
C PHE A 14 -7.84 12.75 2.00
N THR A 15 -6.73 13.42 1.74
CA THR A 15 -5.58 12.85 1.04
C THR A 15 -4.31 13.06 1.84
N ARG A 16 -3.49 12.02 1.93
CA ARG A 16 -2.15 12.07 2.52
C ARG A 16 -1.12 11.53 1.54
N ARG A 17 0.09 12.07 1.61
CA ARG A 17 1.24 11.63 0.79
C ARG A 17 2.41 11.29 1.68
N THR A 18 3.22 10.35 1.22
CA THR A 18 4.46 9.95 1.90
C THR A 18 5.67 10.69 1.31
N MET A 19 6.77 10.67 2.05
CA MET A 19 8.09 10.92 1.48
C MET A 19 8.45 9.81 0.48
N GLY A 20 9.43 10.07 -0.37
CA GLY A 20 9.93 9.06 -1.31
C GLY A 20 10.75 7.97 -0.60
N ARG A 21 10.68 6.74 -1.13
CA ARG A 21 11.55 5.63 -0.75
C ARG A 21 12.14 4.98 -1.99
N THR A 22 13.48 4.89 -2.06
CA THR A 22 14.18 4.17 -3.13
C THR A 22 14.16 2.67 -2.89
N ILE A 23 13.77 1.91 -3.90
CA ILE A 23 13.80 0.44 -3.89
C ILE A 23 15.21 -0.01 -4.25
N THR A 24 15.80 -0.81 -3.37
CA THR A 24 17.18 -1.30 -3.52
C THR A 24 17.22 -2.76 -3.93
N GLU A 25 18.38 -3.24 -4.37
CA GLU A 25 18.60 -4.67 -4.58
C GLU A 25 18.38 -5.46 -3.28
N ALA A 26 18.80 -4.93 -2.14
CA ALA A 26 18.61 -5.57 -0.84
C ALA A 26 17.12 -5.81 -0.53
N ASP A 27 16.24 -4.87 -0.87
CA ASP A 27 14.79 -5.04 -0.69
C ASP A 27 14.29 -6.27 -1.45
N ILE A 28 14.72 -6.45 -2.70
CA ILE A 28 14.30 -7.57 -3.56
C ILE A 28 14.83 -8.90 -2.99
N VAL A 29 16.11 -8.95 -2.63
CA VAL A 29 16.75 -10.17 -2.10
C VAL A 29 16.15 -10.61 -0.78
N ILE A 30 15.93 -9.66 0.14
CA ILE A 30 15.29 -9.95 1.44
C ILE A 30 13.86 -10.43 1.24
N HIS A 31 13.09 -9.79 0.35
CA HIS A 31 11.72 -10.21 0.07
C HIS A 31 11.66 -11.61 -0.54
N ALA A 32 12.54 -11.93 -1.49
CA ALA A 32 12.67 -13.26 -2.07
C ALA A 32 12.99 -14.31 -0.99
N GLY A 33 13.90 -13.99 -0.06
CA GLY A 33 14.25 -14.87 1.06
C GLY A 33 13.11 -15.11 2.03
N GLN A 34 12.27 -14.10 2.27
CA GLN A 34 11.10 -14.21 3.16
C GLN A 34 9.94 -14.99 2.54
N THR A 35 9.74 -14.84 1.24
CA THR A 35 8.57 -15.40 0.52
C THR A 35 8.85 -16.71 -0.17
N GLY A 36 10.12 -17.00 -0.49
CA GLY A 36 10.52 -18.10 -1.34
C GLY A 36 10.36 -17.82 -2.85
N ASP A 37 9.98 -16.58 -3.22
CA ASP A 37 9.79 -16.20 -4.63
C ASP A 37 11.10 -15.74 -5.26
N PHE A 38 11.87 -16.72 -5.73
CA PHE A 38 13.13 -16.54 -6.47
C PHE A 38 12.94 -16.58 -7.99
N PHE A 39 11.78 -16.22 -8.49
CA PHE A 39 11.51 -16.28 -9.93
C PHE A 39 12.53 -15.44 -10.73
N PRO A 40 12.97 -15.91 -11.92
CA PRO A 40 14.07 -15.29 -12.68
C PRO A 40 13.94 -13.79 -12.91
N HIS A 41 12.74 -13.26 -13.16
CA HIS A 41 12.59 -11.82 -13.39
C HIS A 41 12.90 -10.94 -12.18
N HIS A 42 13.05 -11.54 -10.98
CA HIS A 42 13.52 -10.85 -9.80
C HIS A 42 15.01 -11.07 -9.54
N MET A 43 15.55 -12.21 -9.94
CA MET A 43 16.83 -12.70 -9.44
C MET A 43 17.90 -12.93 -10.52
N ASP A 44 17.53 -13.12 -11.79
CA ASP A 44 18.45 -13.44 -12.87
C ASP A 44 18.57 -12.26 -13.86
N ALA A 45 19.68 -11.53 -13.77
CA ALA A 45 19.92 -10.37 -14.60
C ALA A 45 20.14 -10.73 -16.09
N GLU A 46 20.82 -11.86 -16.35
CA GLU A 46 21.08 -12.31 -17.71
C GLU A 46 19.80 -12.75 -18.42
N TRP A 47 18.96 -13.50 -17.69
CA TRP A 47 17.64 -13.85 -18.21
C TRP A 47 16.78 -12.60 -18.46
N CYS A 48 16.75 -11.65 -17.50
CA CYS A 48 15.99 -10.39 -17.64
C CYS A 48 16.43 -9.58 -18.86
N ALA A 49 17.72 -9.57 -19.20
CA ALA A 49 18.24 -8.87 -20.38
C ALA A 49 17.63 -9.37 -21.71
N THR A 50 17.14 -10.60 -21.73
CA THR A 50 16.45 -11.18 -22.89
C THR A 50 14.97 -10.82 -22.98
N GLN A 51 14.37 -10.32 -21.89
CA GLN A 51 12.95 -10.00 -21.80
C GLN A 51 12.68 -8.52 -22.20
N ASP A 52 11.42 -8.17 -22.40
CA ASP A 52 11.02 -6.81 -22.81
C ASP A 52 11.41 -5.73 -21.79
N PHE A 53 11.38 -6.05 -20.50
CA PHE A 53 11.73 -5.13 -19.41
C PHE A 53 13.25 -4.98 -19.17
N LYS A 54 14.11 -5.82 -19.78
CA LYS A 54 15.57 -5.71 -19.87
C LYS A 54 16.37 -5.74 -18.56
N GLN A 55 15.74 -5.71 -17.40
CA GLN A 55 16.39 -5.66 -16.09
C GLN A 55 15.52 -6.33 -15.02
N ARG A 56 16.10 -6.64 -13.88
CA ARG A 56 15.38 -7.26 -12.75
C ARG A 56 14.27 -6.34 -12.23
N VAL A 57 13.09 -6.91 -12.01
CA VAL A 57 11.88 -6.21 -11.57
C VAL A 57 11.63 -6.52 -10.10
N ALA A 58 11.25 -5.52 -9.31
CA ALA A 58 10.80 -5.73 -7.93
C ALA A 58 9.49 -6.55 -7.91
N HIS A 59 9.35 -7.42 -6.92
CA HIS A 59 8.09 -8.15 -6.68
C HIS A 59 6.94 -7.16 -6.47
N GLY A 60 5.81 -7.41 -7.12
CA GLY A 60 4.62 -6.58 -6.89
C GLY A 60 4.18 -6.57 -5.42
N THR A 61 4.28 -7.73 -4.75
CA THR A 61 4.00 -7.88 -3.32
C THR A 61 4.99 -7.14 -2.42
N LEU A 62 6.27 -7.02 -2.82
CA LEU A 62 7.24 -6.15 -2.14
C LEU A 62 6.77 -4.69 -2.19
N ILE A 63 6.39 -4.20 -3.38
CA ILE A 63 5.94 -2.81 -3.55
C ILE A 63 4.68 -2.54 -2.73
N LEU A 64 3.72 -3.48 -2.70
CA LEU A 64 2.55 -3.38 -1.83
C LEU A 64 2.95 -3.29 -0.35
N SER A 65 3.82 -4.19 0.12
CA SER A 65 4.27 -4.23 1.51
C SER A 65 5.02 -2.95 1.91
N VAL A 66 5.88 -2.44 1.03
CA VAL A 66 6.59 -1.17 1.23
C VAL A 66 5.61 -0.01 1.29
N ALA A 67 4.63 0.05 0.40
CA ALA A 67 3.60 1.09 0.39
C ALA A 67 2.79 1.10 1.69
N VAL A 68 2.41 -0.08 2.20
CA VAL A 68 1.74 -0.24 3.50
C VAL A 68 2.62 0.34 4.62
N GLY A 69 3.89 -0.04 4.67
CA GLY A 69 4.83 0.48 5.66
C GLY A 69 5.02 1.99 5.58
N MET A 70 5.10 2.55 4.38
CA MET A 70 5.23 4.01 4.17
C MET A 70 4.00 4.79 4.65
N THR A 71 2.81 4.21 4.60
CA THR A 71 1.57 4.85 5.08
C THR A 71 1.30 4.62 6.57
N ALA A 72 1.98 3.66 7.21
CA ALA A 72 1.83 3.31 8.62
C ALA A 72 2.56 4.27 9.59
N THR A 73 2.66 5.55 9.25
CA THR A 73 3.35 6.56 10.06
C THR A 73 2.54 7.04 11.26
N THR A 74 1.25 6.76 11.25
CA THR A 74 0.30 7.13 12.30
C THR A 74 -0.38 5.87 12.83
N ILE A 75 -0.41 5.73 14.14
CA ILE A 75 -1.10 4.62 14.81
C ILE A 75 -2.46 5.12 15.25
N ASN A 76 -3.53 4.52 14.73
CA ASN A 76 -4.89 4.74 15.21
C ASN A 76 -5.38 3.47 15.91
N PRO A 77 -5.51 3.46 17.25
CA PRO A 77 -5.95 2.28 17.99
C PRO A 77 -7.40 1.88 17.70
N HIS A 78 -8.19 2.78 17.09
CA HIS A 78 -9.59 2.54 16.74
C HIS A 78 -9.78 2.01 15.31
N ALA A 79 -8.70 1.87 14.53
CA ALA A 79 -8.74 1.39 13.16
C ALA A 79 -7.89 0.13 12.98
N MET A 80 -8.40 -0.83 12.21
CA MET A 80 -7.69 -2.05 11.85
C MET A 80 -7.77 -2.24 10.34
N SER A 81 -6.66 -2.64 9.73
CA SER A 81 -6.66 -3.07 8.33
C SER A 81 -7.59 -4.28 8.18
N TYR A 82 -8.56 -4.19 7.27
CA TYR A 82 -9.60 -5.20 7.05
C TYR A 82 -9.40 -5.96 5.74
N GLY A 83 -8.81 -5.30 4.75
CA GLY A 83 -8.49 -5.93 3.47
C GLY A 83 -7.92 -4.97 2.44
N TYR A 84 -7.54 -5.56 1.32
CA TYR A 84 -7.09 -4.86 0.12
C TYR A 84 -7.87 -5.39 -1.08
N ASP A 85 -8.61 -4.52 -1.75
CA ASP A 85 -9.35 -4.85 -2.95
C ASP A 85 -8.70 -4.23 -4.18
N LYS A 86 -8.99 -4.81 -5.35
CA LYS A 86 -8.59 -4.28 -6.66
C LYS A 86 -7.09 -4.00 -6.79
N VAL A 87 -6.26 -4.83 -6.16
CA VAL A 87 -4.80 -4.70 -6.27
C VAL A 87 -4.38 -4.91 -7.73
N ARG A 88 -3.65 -3.93 -8.28
CA ARG A 88 -3.11 -3.96 -9.65
C ARG A 88 -1.67 -3.50 -9.63
N PHE A 89 -0.80 -4.32 -10.21
CA PHE A 89 0.58 -3.97 -10.53
C PHE A 89 0.59 -3.39 -11.93
N VAL A 90 0.57 -2.05 -12.02
CA VAL A 90 0.28 -1.35 -13.28
C VAL A 90 1.50 -1.28 -14.17
N LYS A 91 2.68 -1.01 -13.57
CA LYS A 91 3.97 -0.93 -14.26
C LYS A 91 5.08 -1.49 -13.39
N PRO A 92 6.18 -1.98 -13.99
CA PRO A 92 7.31 -2.50 -13.24
C PRO A 92 8.02 -1.41 -12.43
N VAL A 93 8.51 -1.83 -11.26
CA VAL A 93 9.45 -1.06 -10.45
C VAL A 93 10.81 -1.74 -10.53
N PHE A 94 11.84 -0.96 -10.81
CA PHE A 94 13.21 -1.44 -10.96
C PHE A 94 14.06 -1.06 -9.76
N ILE A 95 15.22 -1.69 -9.65
CA ILE A 95 16.24 -1.29 -8.68
C ILE A 95 16.58 0.19 -8.91
N ASN A 96 16.69 0.96 -7.82
CA ASN A 96 16.91 2.41 -7.80
C ASN A 96 15.70 3.27 -8.21
N ASP A 97 14.55 2.71 -8.56
CA ASP A 97 13.33 3.52 -8.64
C ASP A 97 12.95 4.03 -7.24
N THR A 98 12.51 5.28 -7.17
CA THR A 98 12.01 5.90 -5.94
C THR A 98 10.50 6.02 -6.02
N ILE A 99 9.82 5.40 -5.07
CA ILE A 99 8.35 5.41 -5.01
C ILE A 99 7.84 6.38 -3.95
N THR A 100 6.67 6.95 -4.21
CA THR A 100 5.85 7.72 -3.27
C THR A 100 4.45 7.14 -3.24
N VAL A 101 3.76 7.28 -2.12
CA VAL A 101 2.40 6.77 -1.94
C VAL A 101 1.45 7.92 -1.67
N GLU A 102 0.33 7.93 -2.37
CA GLU A 102 -0.82 8.75 -2.06
C GLU A 102 -1.96 7.84 -1.59
N ALA A 103 -2.59 8.20 -0.47
CA ALA A 103 -3.78 7.53 0.04
C ALA A 103 -4.90 8.55 0.19
N LYS A 104 -6.03 8.30 -0.47
CA LYS A 104 -7.20 9.18 -0.48
C LYS A 104 -8.44 8.43 0.02
N ILE A 105 -9.14 8.97 1.01
CA ILE A 105 -10.40 8.40 1.48
C ILE A 105 -11.46 8.58 0.40
N VAL A 106 -12.03 7.47 -0.07
CA VAL A 106 -12.98 7.43 -1.19
C VAL A 106 -14.37 6.94 -0.78
N ASP A 107 -14.48 6.21 0.32
CA ASP A 107 -15.76 5.67 0.78
C ASP A 107 -15.81 5.52 2.30
N LYS A 108 -17.00 5.71 2.85
CA LYS A 108 -17.38 5.43 4.25
C LYS A 108 -18.74 4.78 4.27
N ARG A 109 -18.88 3.65 4.94
CA ARG A 109 -20.17 2.96 5.07
C ARG A 109 -20.30 2.21 6.37
N ASP A 110 -21.53 1.90 6.75
CA ASP A 110 -21.81 1.09 7.92
C ASP A 110 -21.31 -0.35 7.73
N HIS A 111 -20.83 -0.95 8.82
CA HIS A 111 -20.51 -2.37 8.78
C HIS A 111 -21.81 -3.20 8.86
N PRO A 112 -22.07 -4.14 7.94
CA PRO A 112 -23.37 -4.80 7.83
C PRO A 112 -23.77 -5.67 9.03
N LYS A 113 -22.78 -6.03 9.87
CA LYS A 113 -22.98 -6.94 11.02
C LYS A 113 -22.49 -6.39 12.36
N ARG A 114 -21.85 -5.23 12.40
CA ARG A 114 -21.23 -4.66 13.61
C ARG A 114 -21.62 -3.19 13.75
N ALA A 115 -22.69 -2.92 14.50
CA ALA A 115 -23.16 -1.54 14.73
C ALA A 115 -22.11 -0.63 15.42
N SER A 116 -21.14 -1.24 16.15
CA SER A 116 -20.05 -0.51 16.83
C SER A 116 -18.92 -0.09 15.90
N HIS A 117 -18.96 -0.45 14.61
CA HIS A 117 -17.90 -0.16 13.65
C HIS A 117 -18.47 0.31 12.32
N GLY A 118 -17.67 1.09 11.60
CA GLY A 118 -17.88 1.40 10.20
C GLY A 118 -16.71 0.90 9.35
N ILE A 119 -16.89 0.94 8.05
CA ILE A 119 -15.88 0.60 7.04
C ILE A 119 -15.45 1.90 6.36
N VAL A 120 -14.15 2.14 6.28
CA VAL A 120 -13.53 3.24 5.54
C VAL A 120 -12.66 2.65 4.44
N SER A 121 -12.78 3.16 3.23
CA SER A 121 -11.94 2.73 2.10
C SER A 121 -11.06 3.87 1.63
N GLU A 122 -9.79 3.57 1.40
CA GLU A 122 -8.79 4.47 0.81
C GLU A 122 -8.38 3.95 -0.57
N LEU A 123 -8.37 4.84 -1.56
CA LEU A 123 -7.63 4.59 -2.80
C LEU A 123 -6.15 4.85 -2.54
N VAL A 124 -5.35 3.82 -2.67
CA VAL A 124 -3.88 3.88 -2.54
C VAL A 124 -3.28 3.84 -3.94
N THR A 125 -2.47 4.85 -4.26
CA THR A 125 -1.75 4.97 -5.53
C THR A 125 -0.27 5.09 -5.24
N VAL A 126 0.52 4.20 -5.82
CA VAL A 126 1.99 4.23 -5.75
C VAL A 126 2.52 4.74 -7.08
N THR A 127 3.32 5.81 -7.03
CA THR A 127 3.95 6.40 -8.20
C THR A 127 5.47 6.37 -8.04
N LYS A 128 6.19 6.28 -9.15
CA LYS A 128 7.65 6.41 -9.13
C LYS A 128 8.09 7.82 -9.56
N GLN A 129 9.37 8.12 -9.45
CA GLN A 129 9.97 9.44 -9.72
C GLN A 129 9.60 10.05 -11.10
N THR A 130 9.21 9.22 -12.05
CA THR A 130 8.76 9.66 -13.40
C THR A 130 7.31 10.12 -13.42
N GLY A 131 6.57 9.99 -12.31
CA GLY A 131 5.13 10.26 -12.24
C GLY A 131 4.25 9.08 -12.68
N GLU A 132 4.85 7.97 -13.11
CA GLU A 132 4.10 6.78 -13.52
C GLU A 132 3.51 6.04 -12.32
N THR A 133 2.24 5.68 -12.40
CA THR A 133 1.59 4.78 -11.43
C THR A 133 2.12 3.36 -11.63
N VAL A 134 2.62 2.76 -10.56
CA VAL A 134 3.18 1.40 -10.56
C VAL A 134 2.29 0.40 -9.83
N LEU A 135 1.51 0.87 -8.85
CA LEU A 135 0.54 0.06 -8.11
C LEU A 135 -0.67 0.92 -7.75
N ALA A 136 -1.85 0.31 -7.78
CA ALA A 136 -3.07 0.89 -7.24
C ALA A 136 -3.88 -0.20 -6.51
N CYS A 137 -4.53 0.17 -5.41
CA CYS A 137 -5.46 -0.70 -4.68
C CYS A 137 -6.43 0.11 -3.84
N GLU A 138 -7.49 -0.53 -3.36
CA GLU A 138 -8.34 0.00 -2.29
C GLU A 138 -7.93 -0.66 -0.96
N HIS A 139 -7.50 0.14 0.00
CA HIS A 139 -7.25 -0.33 1.37
C HIS A 139 -8.50 -0.10 2.22
N ILE A 140 -8.96 -1.14 2.88
CA ILE A 140 -10.21 -1.15 3.63
C ILE A 140 -9.89 -1.25 5.12
N TYR A 141 -10.42 -0.31 5.90
CA TYR A 141 -10.31 -0.30 7.36
C TYR A 141 -11.63 -0.64 8.02
N LEU A 142 -11.55 -1.41 9.10
CA LEU A 142 -12.59 -1.51 10.11
C LEU A 142 -12.30 -0.47 11.20
N VAL A 143 -13.22 0.47 11.43
CA VAL A 143 -13.01 1.59 12.34
C VAL A 143 -14.10 1.62 13.40
N ALA A 144 -13.71 1.72 14.67
CA ALA A 144 -14.67 1.87 15.77
C ALA A 144 -15.46 3.18 15.65
N ARG A 145 -16.71 3.14 16.06
CA ARG A 145 -17.54 4.34 16.23
C ARG A 145 -17.33 4.99 17.60
N LYS A 146 -17.57 6.28 17.68
CA LYS A 146 -17.58 6.99 18.97
C LYS A 146 -18.54 6.31 19.94
N PRO A 147 -18.13 6.15 21.21
CA PRO A 147 -19.06 5.67 22.24
C PRO A 147 -20.30 6.55 22.27
N MET A 148 -21.47 5.90 22.34
CA MET A 148 -22.71 6.66 22.60
C MET A 148 -22.58 7.27 24.00
N THR A 149 -22.57 8.59 24.08
CA THR A 149 -22.73 9.29 25.36
C THR A 149 -24.12 8.95 25.89
N ALA A 150 -24.14 8.31 27.05
CA ALA A 150 -25.38 8.02 27.76
C ALA A 150 -26.08 9.33 28.21
#